data_33c00d60a4963c623851552e5f396594
#
_entry.id   33c00d60a4963c623851552e5f396594
#
_cell.length_a   1.000
_cell.length_b   1.000
_cell.length_c   1.000
_cell.angle_alpha   90.00
_cell.angle_beta   90.00
_cell.angle_gamma   90.00
#
_symmetry.space_group_name_H-M   'P 1'
#
loop_
_entity.id
_entity.type
_entity.pdbx_description
1 polymer ?
#
loop_
_entity_poly.entity_id
_entity_poly.type
_entity_poly.pdbx_seq_one_letter_code
_entity_poly.pdbx_strand_id
1 'polypeptide(L)'
;CHLTVVKKGLYEKAGNLNGEFDGAQDYDFVLRCVEHAKNVVHIPKVLYHWRAHKDSTAENPESKLYAFEAGARAVQAHYDRVGINAKVESTKYLGIYRSTYQLQEKPLISIIIPNKDHIEDLDKCITSIEMKSTYKNVEYIIVENNSEEERTFEYYKKMEAENPKVKVVKWEKEFNYSAINNFGVTFAKGDYYLFLNNDTEIINENCLEEMMGYCLRNEVGAVGARLYYEDGTIQHAGVIVGLQGVAGHVFTGLPHDTPGYFGRVIIAHDCSAVTAACMLVKKEAFEKVNGFDPDLAVAFNDIDFCLKIREAGYLIVYNPYAELYHYESKSRGMEDNEKKIKRFMGEIKKFHEKWFDILYNGDPYYNPNLTLLENNFDLRHPCNKRV
;
A
#
# COMPACT_ATOMS: atom_id res chain seq x y z
N CYS A 1 21.03 -11.11 2.21
CA CYS A 1 21.45 -11.04 3.64
C CYS A 1 22.91 -11.47 3.82
N HIS A 2 23.89 -10.79 3.14
CA HIS A 2 25.28 -11.23 3.13
C HIS A 2 26.02 -11.06 4.47
N LEU A 3 25.67 -10.04 5.26
CA LEU A 3 26.26 -9.82 6.59
C LEU A 3 25.14 -9.83 7.63
N THR A 4 24.90 -10.99 8.21
CA THR A 4 23.87 -11.21 9.21
C THR A 4 24.50 -11.67 10.52
N VAL A 5 24.15 -11.01 11.62
CA VAL A 5 24.57 -11.38 12.97
C VAL A 5 23.38 -11.88 13.75
N VAL A 6 23.47 -13.08 14.31
CA VAL A 6 22.39 -13.74 15.02
C VAL A 6 22.85 -14.09 16.43
N LYS A 7 22.01 -13.86 17.44
CA LYS A 7 22.29 -14.31 18.82
C LYS A 7 22.36 -15.85 18.86
N LYS A 8 23.31 -16.40 19.61
CA LYS A 8 23.52 -17.85 19.75
C LYS A 8 22.20 -18.60 20.08
N GLY A 9 21.44 -18.13 21.08
CA GLY A 9 20.18 -18.78 21.45
C GLY A 9 19.09 -18.69 20.37
N LEU A 10 19.14 -17.72 19.46
CA LEU A 10 18.25 -17.67 18.29
C LEU A 10 18.72 -18.64 17.21
N TYR A 11 20.04 -18.74 16.97
CA TYR A 11 20.62 -19.75 16.10
C TYR A 11 20.24 -21.18 16.52
N GLU A 12 20.36 -21.48 17.82
CA GLU A 12 19.98 -22.80 18.37
C GLU A 12 18.49 -23.13 18.16
N LYS A 13 17.62 -22.13 18.22
CA LYS A 13 16.17 -22.30 17.93
C LYS A 13 15.88 -22.48 16.44
N ALA A 14 16.51 -21.66 15.59
CA ALA A 14 16.32 -21.72 14.15
C ALA A 14 16.94 -22.99 13.53
N GLY A 15 17.93 -23.58 14.19
CA GLY A 15 18.67 -24.75 13.69
C GLY A 15 19.76 -24.40 12.68
N ASN A 16 20.44 -25.40 12.18
CA ASN A 16 21.55 -25.26 11.23
C ASN A 16 21.08 -24.82 9.83
N LEU A 17 22.03 -24.46 8.98
CA LEU A 17 21.77 -24.29 7.54
C LEU A 17 21.23 -25.61 6.96
N ASN A 18 20.23 -25.53 6.09
CA ASN A 18 19.57 -26.69 5.51
C ASN A 18 20.01 -26.86 4.03
N GLY A 19 20.63 -28.01 3.70
CA GLY A 19 21.10 -28.33 2.36
C GLY A 19 19.99 -28.49 1.32
N GLU A 20 18.72 -28.68 1.72
CA GLU A 20 17.60 -28.69 0.78
C GLU A 20 17.42 -27.34 0.06
N PHE A 21 17.97 -26.26 0.64
CA PHE A 21 17.93 -24.92 0.09
C PHE A 21 19.29 -24.46 -0.42
N ASP A 22 20.14 -25.37 -0.87
CA ASP A 22 21.45 -25.02 -1.44
C ASP A 22 21.32 -23.92 -2.50
N GLY A 23 22.15 -22.86 -2.38
CA GLY A 23 22.07 -21.64 -3.17
C GLY A 23 21.21 -20.53 -2.57
N ALA A 24 20.29 -20.88 -1.64
CA ALA A 24 19.45 -19.93 -0.87
C ALA A 24 19.36 -20.33 0.62
N GLN A 25 20.35 -21.09 1.11
CA GLN A 25 20.38 -21.61 2.49
C GLN A 25 20.45 -20.49 3.55
N ASP A 26 21.07 -19.37 3.21
CA ASP A 26 21.10 -18.16 4.04
C ASP A 26 19.72 -17.49 4.11
N TYR A 27 18.97 -17.50 3.03
CA TYR A 27 17.63 -16.95 2.95
C TYR A 27 16.66 -17.77 3.82
N ASP A 28 16.63 -19.11 3.66
CA ASP A 28 15.85 -19.98 4.54
C ASP A 28 16.23 -19.81 6.02
N PHE A 29 17.54 -19.75 6.31
CA PHE A 29 18.01 -19.57 7.68
C PHE A 29 17.54 -18.23 8.28
N VAL A 30 17.59 -17.13 7.52
CA VAL A 30 17.11 -15.82 7.98
C VAL A 30 15.60 -15.85 8.22
N LEU A 31 14.80 -16.47 7.34
CA LEU A 31 13.36 -16.63 7.54
C LEU A 31 13.06 -17.40 8.85
N ARG A 32 13.74 -18.54 9.10
CA ARG A 32 13.60 -19.27 10.37
C ARG A 32 14.03 -18.47 11.60
N CYS A 33 15.06 -17.64 11.47
CA CYS A 33 15.46 -16.72 12.53
C CYS A 33 14.37 -15.68 12.83
N VAL A 34 13.79 -15.08 11.79
CA VAL A 34 12.74 -14.06 11.93
C VAL A 34 11.48 -14.62 12.59
N GLU A 35 11.13 -15.89 12.33
CA GLU A 35 10.00 -16.59 12.99
C GLU A 35 10.11 -16.61 14.53
N HIS A 36 11.33 -16.50 15.05
CA HIS A 36 11.62 -16.57 16.50
C HIS A 36 12.22 -15.30 17.07
N ALA A 37 12.57 -14.31 16.23
CA ALA A 37 13.20 -13.09 16.65
C ALA A 37 12.19 -12.16 17.34
N LYS A 38 12.62 -11.53 18.44
CA LYS A 38 11.85 -10.45 19.08
C LYS A 38 12.08 -9.11 18.41
N ASN A 39 13.30 -8.90 17.91
CA ASN A 39 13.72 -7.65 17.28
C ASN A 39 14.67 -7.96 16.12
N VAL A 40 14.52 -7.22 15.04
CA VAL A 40 15.46 -7.17 13.91
C VAL A 40 16.02 -5.77 13.83
N VAL A 41 17.37 -5.64 13.82
CA VAL A 41 18.05 -4.35 13.79
C VAL A 41 18.80 -4.19 12.47
N HIS A 42 18.47 -3.14 11.74
CA HIS A 42 19.20 -2.75 10.54
C HIS A 42 20.30 -1.72 10.92
N ILE A 43 21.52 -1.94 10.44
CA ILE A 43 22.63 -0.98 10.59
C ILE A 43 22.86 -0.32 9.23
N PRO A 44 22.40 0.93 9.02
CA PRO A 44 22.44 1.61 7.71
C PRO A 44 23.83 2.21 7.44
N LYS A 45 24.86 1.36 7.45
CA LYS A 45 26.28 1.73 7.19
C LYS A 45 26.87 0.75 6.18
N VAL A 46 27.83 1.24 5.38
CA VAL A 46 28.63 0.39 4.49
C VAL A 46 29.67 -0.34 5.33
N LEU A 47 29.38 -1.57 5.71
CA LEU A 47 30.22 -2.40 6.60
C LEU A 47 30.77 -3.64 5.89
N TYR A 48 30.34 -3.92 4.65
CA TYR A 48 30.67 -5.12 3.94
C TYR A 48 30.87 -4.83 2.45
N HIS A 49 31.91 -5.41 1.85
CA HIS A 49 32.17 -5.37 0.41
C HIS A 49 32.03 -6.76 -0.17
N TRP A 50 31.11 -6.94 -1.09
CA TRP A 50 30.94 -8.19 -1.82
C TRP A 50 31.82 -8.20 -3.07
N ARG A 51 32.79 -9.12 -3.11
CA ARG A 51 33.71 -9.25 -4.25
C ARG A 51 32.96 -9.89 -5.41
N ALA A 52 32.80 -9.14 -6.49
CA ALA A 52 32.30 -9.68 -7.76
C ALA A 52 33.44 -10.40 -8.49
N HIS A 53 33.12 -11.51 -9.13
CA HIS A 53 33.97 -12.25 -10.04
C HIS A 53 33.11 -12.95 -11.10
N LYS A 54 33.71 -13.34 -12.24
CA LYS A 54 32.99 -13.82 -13.44
C LYS A 54 32.02 -14.98 -13.20
N ASP A 55 32.28 -15.83 -12.20
CA ASP A 55 31.44 -16.97 -11.85
C ASP A 55 30.51 -16.69 -10.66
N SER A 56 30.42 -15.44 -10.25
CA SER A 56 29.52 -15.04 -9.13
C SER A 56 28.12 -14.80 -9.64
N THR A 57 27.12 -15.10 -8.82
CA THR A 57 25.71 -14.78 -9.08
C THR A 57 25.45 -13.28 -9.32
N ALA A 58 26.34 -12.42 -8.81
CA ALA A 58 26.27 -10.98 -9.04
C ALA A 58 26.59 -10.56 -10.47
N GLU A 59 27.47 -11.30 -11.15
CA GLU A 59 27.91 -10.99 -12.53
C GLU A 59 27.18 -11.85 -13.55
N ASN A 60 26.83 -13.10 -13.20
CA ASN A 60 26.12 -14.03 -14.06
C ASN A 60 24.99 -14.75 -13.26
N PRO A 61 23.83 -14.11 -13.09
CA PRO A 61 22.69 -14.70 -12.36
C PRO A 61 22.21 -16.03 -12.98
N GLU A 62 22.28 -16.19 -14.30
CA GLU A 62 21.83 -17.38 -15.01
C GLU A 62 22.70 -18.63 -14.71
N SER A 63 23.92 -18.45 -14.21
CA SER A 63 24.79 -19.56 -13.84
C SER A 63 24.30 -20.41 -12.67
N LYS A 64 23.31 -19.89 -11.89
CA LYS A 64 22.81 -20.52 -10.68
C LYS A 64 21.28 -20.43 -10.55
N LEU A 65 20.55 -20.75 -11.61
CA LEU A 65 19.07 -20.74 -11.59
C LEU A 65 18.48 -21.56 -10.45
N TYR A 66 19.14 -22.67 -10.08
CA TYR A 66 18.74 -23.52 -8.94
C TYR A 66 18.66 -22.73 -7.61
N ALA A 67 19.48 -21.70 -7.44
CA ALA A 67 19.47 -20.87 -6.23
C ALA A 67 18.20 -20.03 -6.13
N PHE A 68 17.70 -19.53 -7.26
CA PHE A 68 16.44 -18.80 -7.29
C PHE A 68 15.24 -19.71 -7.07
N GLU A 69 15.25 -20.94 -7.59
CA GLU A 69 14.24 -21.96 -7.30
C GLU A 69 14.26 -22.36 -5.82
N ALA A 70 15.47 -22.52 -5.25
CA ALA A 70 15.63 -22.79 -3.82
C ALA A 70 15.09 -21.64 -2.97
N GLY A 71 15.24 -20.38 -3.39
CA GLY A 71 14.68 -19.21 -2.73
C GLY A 71 13.15 -19.22 -2.71
N ALA A 72 12.49 -19.57 -3.82
CA ALA A 72 11.04 -19.73 -3.87
C ALA A 72 10.56 -20.81 -2.87
N ARG A 73 11.26 -21.97 -2.83
CA ARG A 73 10.97 -23.05 -1.87
C ARG A 73 11.18 -22.59 -0.42
N ALA A 74 12.21 -21.78 -0.16
CA ALA A 74 12.47 -21.25 1.19
C ALA A 74 11.33 -20.36 1.70
N VAL A 75 10.77 -19.50 0.83
CA VAL A 75 9.60 -18.66 1.17
C VAL A 75 8.36 -19.54 1.37
N GLN A 76 8.11 -20.53 0.51
CA GLN A 76 6.99 -21.47 0.68
C GLN A 76 7.10 -22.24 2.01
N ALA A 77 8.30 -22.78 2.29
CA ALA A 77 8.53 -23.49 3.55
C ALA A 77 8.35 -22.61 4.80
N HIS A 78 8.67 -21.30 4.68
CA HIS A 78 8.36 -20.33 5.73
C HIS A 78 6.85 -20.22 5.95
N TYR A 79 6.05 -20.04 4.90
CA TYR A 79 4.59 -19.96 5.02
C TYR A 79 4.00 -21.24 5.60
N ASP A 80 4.48 -22.41 5.18
CA ASP A 80 4.03 -23.70 5.70
C ASP A 80 4.31 -23.83 7.21
N ARG A 81 5.51 -23.37 7.68
CA ARG A 81 5.88 -23.41 9.11
C ARG A 81 5.05 -22.45 9.97
N VAL A 82 4.70 -21.29 9.45
CA VAL A 82 3.91 -20.28 10.20
C VAL A 82 2.40 -20.40 9.97
N GLY A 83 1.95 -21.40 9.20
CA GLY A 83 0.54 -21.70 8.96
C GLY A 83 -0.16 -20.69 8.04
N ILE A 84 0.58 -20.01 7.16
CA ILE A 84 0.02 -19.09 6.17
C ILE A 84 -0.30 -19.85 4.89
N ASN A 85 -1.57 -19.85 4.49
CA ASN A 85 -2.01 -20.48 3.25
C ASN A 85 -1.76 -19.57 2.05
N ALA A 86 -0.56 -19.66 1.50
CA ALA A 86 -0.15 -18.91 0.31
C ALA A 86 0.65 -19.80 -0.65
N LYS A 87 0.56 -19.51 -1.94
CA LYS A 87 1.37 -20.12 -2.99
C LYS A 87 2.48 -19.15 -3.38
N VAL A 88 3.72 -19.66 -3.42
CA VAL A 88 4.89 -18.88 -3.85
C VAL A 88 5.31 -19.28 -5.26
N GLU A 89 5.48 -18.30 -6.13
CA GLU A 89 5.90 -18.48 -7.52
C GLU A 89 7.05 -17.54 -7.86
N SER A 90 7.98 -18.00 -8.70
CA SER A 90 9.01 -17.15 -9.28
C SER A 90 8.36 -16.17 -10.27
N THR A 91 8.84 -14.94 -10.28
CA THR A 91 8.43 -13.94 -11.28
C THR A 91 9.38 -13.97 -12.49
N LYS A 92 9.14 -13.12 -13.49
CA LYS A 92 10.07 -12.91 -14.61
C LYS A 92 11.43 -12.31 -14.17
N TYR A 93 11.51 -11.80 -12.95
CA TYR A 93 12.74 -11.24 -12.37
C TYR A 93 13.37 -12.26 -11.43
N LEU A 94 14.63 -12.62 -11.69
CA LEU A 94 15.36 -13.58 -10.86
C LEU A 94 15.50 -13.10 -9.41
N GLY A 95 15.16 -13.98 -8.46
CA GLY A 95 15.20 -13.68 -7.03
C GLY A 95 14.04 -12.84 -6.51
N ILE A 96 13.04 -12.57 -7.33
CA ILE A 96 11.77 -11.93 -6.92
C ILE A 96 10.66 -12.95 -7.01
N TYR A 97 9.96 -13.14 -5.89
CA TYR A 97 8.91 -14.13 -5.73
C TYR A 97 7.57 -13.42 -5.50
N ARG A 98 6.50 -13.99 -6.07
CA ARG A 98 5.13 -13.59 -5.81
C ARG A 98 4.50 -14.56 -4.82
N SER A 99 3.86 -14.03 -3.79
CA SER A 99 3.05 -14.79 -2.85
C SER A 99 1.57 -14.50 -3.12
N THR A 100 0.80 -15.53 -3.49
CA THR A 100 -0.65 -15.43 -3.70
C THR A 100 -1.36 -16.11 -2.55
N TYR A 101 -2.08 -15.35 -1.73
CA TYR A 101 -2.83 -15.88 -0.60
C TYR A 101 -4.07 -16.64 -1.08
N GLN A 102 -4.29 -17.84 -0.51
CA GLN A 102 -5.46 -18.65 -0.78
C GLN A 102 -6.55 -18.31 0.24
N LEU A 103 -7.50 -17.49 -0.16
CA LEU A 103 -8.58 -17.06 0.73
C LEU A 103 -9.53 -18.23 1.03
N GLN A 104 -9.62 -18.64 2.29
CA GLN A 104 -10.60 -19.63 2.73
C GLN A 104 -11.99 -19.04 2.89
N GLU A 105 -12.04 -17.75 3.27
CA GLU A 105 -13.26 -16.97 3.43
C GLU A 105 -13.13 -15.67 2.66
N LYS A 106 -14.26 -15.18 2.17
CA LYS A 106 -14.37 -13.87 1.51
C LYS A 106 -15.30 -12.98 2.35
N PRO A 107 -14.80 -12.35 3.43
CA PRO A 107 -15.62 -11.49 4.28
C PRO A 107 -16.17 -10.29 3.50
N LEU A 108 -17.26 -9.69 4.00
CA LEU A 108 -17.88 -8.53 3.35
C LEU A 108 -16.93 -7.31 3.35
N ILE A 109 -16.71 -6.74 2.17
CA ILE A 109 -16.03 -5.47 1.98
C ILE A 109 -17.08 -4.38 1.80
N SER A 110 -17.07 -3.36 2.65
CA SER A 110 -17.84 -2.13 2.44
C SER A 110 -16.99 -1.12 1.69
N ILE A 111 -17.36 -0.83 0.45
CA ILE A 111 -16.66 0.10 -0.43
C ILE A 111 -17.26 1.49 -0.22
N ILE A 112 -16.46 2.43 0.30
CA ILE A 112 -16.87 3.79 0.62
C ILE A 112 -16.41 4.71 -0.51
N ILE A 113 -17.34 5.34 -1.21
CA ILE A 113 -17.08 6.17 -2.39
C ILE A 113 -17.67 7.56 -2.19
N PRO A 114 -16.88 8.58 -1.82
CA PRO A 114 -17.31 9.98 -1.91
C PRO A 114 -17.62 10.36 -3.37
N ASN A 115 -18.74 11.00 -3.59
CA ASN A 115 -19.12 11.45 -4.94
C ASN A 115 -19.78 12.84 -4.92
N LYS A 116 -19.45 13.65 -5.92
CA LYS A 116 -20.17 14.87 -6.29
C LYS A 116 -20.28 14.91 -7.80
N ASP A 117 -21.51 14.89 -8.35
CA ASP A 117 -21.73 14.83 -9.81
C ASP A 117 -20.89 13.74 -10.49
N HIS A 118 -20.31 13.96 -11.68
CA HIS A 118 -19.38 13.03 -12.34
C HIS A 118 -19.88 11.56 -12.40
N ILE A 119 -21.15 11.38 -12.79
CA ILE A 119 -21.79 10.06 -12.79
C ILE A 119 -21.12 9.06 -13.73
N GLU A 120 -20.49 9.54 -14.80
CA GLU A 120 -19.78 8.70 -15.76
C GLU A 120 -18.53 8.05 -15.13
N ASP A 121 -17.82 8.78 -14.28
CA ASP A 121 -16.66 8.25 -13.55
C ASP A 121 -17.12 7.27 -12.47
N LEU A 122 -18.16 7.61 -11.70
CA LEU A 122 -18.75 6.72 -10.69
C LEU A 122 -19.29 5.43 -11.31
N ASP A 123 -20.00 5.51 -12.45
CA ASP A 123 -20.51 4.35 -13.17
C ASP A 123 -19.37 3.43 -13.61
N LYS A 124 -18.33 4.00 -14.19
CA LYS A 124 -17.13 3.28 -14.61
C LYS A 124 -16.45 2.57 -13.43
N CYS A 125 -16.31 3.27 -12.31
CA CYS A 125 -15.71 2.73 -11.09
C CYS A 125 -16.48 1.48 -10.61
N ILE A 126 -17.78 1.60 -10.37
CA ILE A 126 -18.61 0.50 -9.85
C ILE A 126 -18.76 -0.61 -10.86
N THR A 127 -19.03 -0.29 -12.14
CA THR A 127 -19.17 -1.28 -13.21
C THR A 127 -17.88 -2.07 -13.39
N SER A 128 -16.71 -1.44 -13.29
CA SER A 128 -15.43 -2.16 -13.39
C SER A 128 -15.30 -3.24 -12.31
N ILE A 129 -15.74 -2.96 -11.08
CA ILE A 129 -15.71 -3.92 -9.97
C ILE A 129 -16.75 -5.02 -10.19
N GLU A 130 -18.01 -4.66 -10.50
CA GLU A 130 -19.07 -5.65 -10.69
C GLU A 130 -18.80 -6.61 -11.86
N MET A 131 -18.23 -6.10 -12.94
CA MET A 131 -17.94 -6.92 -14.13
C MET A 131 -16.65 -7.73 -14.02
N LYS A 132 -15.56 -7.10 -13.57
CA LYS A 132 -14.24 -7.72 -13.60
C LYS A 132 -13.93 -8.51 -12.33
N SER A 133 -14.25 -7.98 -11.13
CA SER A 133 -13.81 -8.59 -9.88
C SER A 133 -14.36 -9.99 -9.67
N THR A 134 -13.50 -10.92 -9.26
CA THR A 134 -13.88 -12.25 -8.78
C THR A 134 -14.31 -12.26 -7.32
N TYR A 135 -14.08 -11.16 -6.59
CA TYR A 135 -14.55 -10.94 -5.23
C TYR A 135 -15.97 -10.34 -5.24
N LYS A 136 -16.99 -11.15 -5.00
CA LYS A 136 -18.39 -10.71 -5.14
C LYS A 136 -19.06 -10.28 -3.83
N ASN A 137 -18.45 -10.56 -2.67
CA ASN A 137 -19.02 -10.20 -1.37
C ASN A 137 -18.65 -8.75 -1.00
N VAL A 138 -19.31 -7.81 -1.67
CA VAL A 138 -19.10 -6.35 -1.51
C VAL A 138 -20.43 -5.64 -1.36
N GLU A 139 -20.42 -4.51 -0.67
CA GLU A 139 -21.47 -3.48 -0.69
C GLU A 139 -20.85 -2.11 -1.02
N TYR A 140 -21.64 -1.21 -1.57
CA TYR A 140 -21.22 0.14 -1.95
C TYR A 140 -21.94 1.18 -1.11
N ILE A 141 -21.20 2.03 -0.43
CA ILE A 141 -21.72 3.19 0.29
C ILE A 141 -21.27 4.44 -0.48
N ILE A 142 -22.15 4.95 -1.32
CA ILE A 142 -21.88 6.18 -2.07
C ILE A 142 -22.22 7.35 -1.15
N VAL A 143 -21.23 8.19 -0.83
CA VAL A 143 -21.44 9.37 -0.01
C VAL A 143 -21.58 10.57 -0.93
N GLU A 144 -22.83 10.92 -1.22
CA GLU A 144 -23.19 12.08 -2.02
C GLU A 144 -22.84 13.39 -1.27
N ASN A 145 -22.09 14.28 -1.90
CA ASN A 145 -21.64 15.53 -1.31
C ASN A 145 -21.95 16.77 -2.16
N ASN A 146 -23.15 17.31 -2.00
CA ASN A 146 -23.57 18.57 -2.62
C ASN A 146 -23.50 18.56 -4.14
N SER A 147 -23.99 17.51 -4.78
CA SER A 147 -24.20 17.44 -6.23
C SER A 147 -25.21 18.51 -6.68
N GLU A 148 -25.01 19.07 -7.87
CA GLU A 148 -25.80 20.17 -8.40
C GLU A 148 -26.62 19.72 -9.63
N GLU A 149 -26.22 18.61 -10.28
CA GLU A 149 -26.88 18.11 -11.49
C GLU A 149 -28.05 17.18 -11.16
N GLU A 150 -29.24 17.47 -11.68
CA GLU A 150 -30.44 16.65 -11.47
C GLU A 150 -30.25 15.21 -11.93
N ARG A 151 -29.53 15.00 -13.04
CA ARG A 151 -29.19 13.67 -13.59
C ARG A 151 -28.41 12.80 -12.58
N THR A 152 -27.66 13.42 -11.67
CA THR A 152 -26.92 12.69 -10.63
C THR A 152 -27.88 12.02 -9.65
N PHE A 153 -28.93 12.72 -9.23
CA PHE A 153 -29.93 12.16 -8.30
C PHE A 153 -30.82 11.11 -8.98
N GLU A 154 -31.10 11.26 -10.27
CA GLU A 154 -31.80 10.24 -11.06
C GLU A 154 -30.95 8.97 -11.18
N TYR A 155 -29.66 9.13 -11.44
CA TYR A 155 -28.70 8.03 -11.51
C TYR A 155 -28.59 7.29 -10.16
N TYR A 156 -28.50 7.97 -9.05
CA TYR A 156 -28.47 7.34 -7.73
C TYR A 156 -29.73 6.50 -7.47
N LYS A 157 -30.91 7.03 -7.75
CA LYS A 157 -32.19 6.30 -7.59
C LYS A 157 -32.21 5.04 -8.46
N LYS A 158 -31.74 5.15 -9.69
CA LYS A 158 -31.62 4.00 -10.60
C LYS A 158 -30.68 2.95 -10.04
N MET A 159 -29.48 3.34 -9.60
CA MET A 159 -28.49 2.43 -9.04
C MET A 159 -29.03 1.67 -7.83
N GLU A 160 -29.65 2.34 -6.87
CA GLU A 160 -30.23 1.69 -5.68
C GLU A 160 -31.38 0.72 -6.04
N ALA A 161 -32.15 1.04 -7.08
CA ALA A 161 -33.24 0.17 -7.56
C ALA A 161 -32.71 -1.09 -8.30
N GLU A 162 -31.64 -0.96 -9.07
CA GLU A 162 -31.09 -2.04 -9.90
C GLU A 162 -30.04 -2.90 -9.16
N ASN A 163 -29.32 -2.34 -8.18
CA ASN A 163 -28.29 -3.04 -7.44
C ASN A 163 -28.51 -2.97 -5.92
N PRO A 164 -29.00 -4.04 -5.29
CA PRO A 164 -29.27 -4.08 -3.85
C PRO A 164 -28.04 -3.95 -2.96
N LYS A 165 -26.82 -4.03 -3.52
CA LYS A 165 -25.57 -3.80 -2.81
C LYS A 165 -25.26 -2.31 -2.65
N VAL A 166 -25.92 -1.43 -3.41
CA VAL A 166 -25.66 0.02 -3.40
C VAL A 166 -26.55 0.69 -2.38
N LYS A 167 -25.96 1.59 -1.61
CA LYS A 167 -26.64 2.52 -0.72
C LYS A 167 -26.06 3.91 -0.93
N VAL A 168 -26.92 4.90 -1.19
CA VAL A 168 -26.55 6.30 -1.27
C VAL A 168 -26.88 7.00 0.04
N VAL A 169 -25.91 7.71 0.61
CA VAL A 169 -26.06 8.49 1.85
C VAL A 169 -25.60 9.92 1.60
N LYS A 170 -26.28 10.89 2.20
CA LYS A 170 -26.08 12.30 1.90
C LYS A 170 -25.27 13.03 2.97
N TRP A 171 -24.16 13.63 2.57
CA TRP A 171 -23.35 14.53 3.38
C TRP A 171 -23.64 15.98 2.99
N GLU A 172 -24.41 16.69 3.80
CA GLU A 172 -24.89 18.04 3.50
C GLU A 172 -23.95 19.18 3.94
N LYS A 173 -22.75 18.82 4.46
CA LYS A 173 -21.75 19.80 4.90
C LYS A 173 -20.75 20.12 3.80
N GLU A 174 -19.87 21.09 4.07
CA GLU A 174 -18.74 21.38 3.17
C GLU A 174 -17.88 20.15 2.92
N PHE A 175 -17.20 20.14 1.79
CA PHE A 175 -16.30 19.06 1.43
C PHE A 175 -15.17 18.91 2.45
N ASN A 176 -15.05 17.72 2.99
CA ASN A 176 -13.96 17.28 3.86
C ASN A 176 -13.81 15.77 3.67
N TYR A 177 -12.78 15.36 2.94
CA TYR A 177 -12.57 13.96 2.59
C TYR A 177 -12.57 13.03 3.82
N SER A 178 -11.87 13.44 4.88
CA SER A 178 -11.80 12.70 6.14
C SER A 178 -13.17 12.51 6.77
N ALA A 179 -13.93 13.60 6.91
CA ALA A 179 -15.25 13.57 7.54
C ALA A 179 -16.28 12.80 6.70
N ILE A 180 -16.23 12.92 5.36
CA ILE A 180 -17.10 12.21 4.42
C ILE A 180 -16.88 10.70 4.53
N ASN A 181 -15.62 10.24 4.53
CA ASN A 181 -15.31 8.83 4.67
C ASN A 181 -15.69 8.28 6.05
N ASN A 182 -15.40 9.03 7.12
CA ASN A 182 -15.84 8.65 8.48
C ASN A 182 -17.38 8.52 8.56
N PHE A 183 -18.11 9.42 7.91
CA PHE A 183 -19.57 9.36 7.84
C PHE A 183 -20.03 8.14 7.03
N GLY A 184 -19.42 7.88 5.88
CA GLY A 184 -19.74 6.72 5.05
C GLY A 184 -19.59 5.40 5.81
N VAL A 185 -18.53 5.25 6.60
CA VAL A 185 -18.29 4.07 7.44
C VAL A 185 -19.43 3.80 8.44
N THR A 186 -20.15 4.82 8.91
CA THR A 186 -21.28 4.61 9.84
C THR A 186 -22.43 3.80 9.23
N PHE A 187 -22.46 3.62 7.92
CA PHE A 187 -23.45 2.82 7.19
C PHE A 187 -22.92 1.47 6.73
N ALA A 188 -21.62 1.23 6.90
CA ALA A 188 -20.94 0.00 6.49
C ALA A 188 -21.33 -1.18 7.38
N LYS A 189 -21.51 -2.37 6.77
CA LYS A 189 -21.84 -3.62 7.45
C LYS A 189 -20.67 -4.59 7.50
N GLY A 190 -19.66 -4.41 6.60
CA GLY A 190 -18.49 -5.26 6.51
C GLY A 190 -17.50 -5.03 7.64
N ASP A 191 -16.61 -5.99 7.82
CA ASP A 191 -15.47 -5.92 8.73
C ASP A 191 -14.19 -5.38 8.05
N TYR A 192 -14.31 -5.06 6.76
CA TYR A 192 -13.26 -4.45 5.93
C TYR A 192 -13.84 -3.29 5.15
N TYR A 193 -13.15 -2.16 5.18
CA TYR A 193 -13.53 -0.93 4.50
C TYR A 193 -12.58 -0.67 3.35
N LEU A 194 -13.09 -0.56 2.13
CA LEU A 194 -12.33 -0.08 0.99
C LEU A 194 -12.67 1.39 0.74
N PHE A 195 -11.76 2.29 1.09
CA PHE A 195 -11.83 3.67 0.66
C PHE A 195 -11.42 3.74 -0.80
N LEU A 196 -12.31 4.27 -1.63
CA LEU A 196 -12.14 4.27 -3.08
C LEU A 196 -12.61 5.60 -3.67
N ASN A 197 -11.78 6.22 -4.49
CA ASN A 197 -12.20 7.40 -5.25
C ASN A 197 -13.14 6.98 -6.38
N ASN A 198 -14.09 7.88 -6.70
CA ASN A 198 -15.09 7.66 -7.76
C ASN A 198 -14.52 7.62 -9.19
N ASP A 199 -13.31 8.14 -9.39
CA ASP A 199 -12.58 8.21 -10.66
C ASP A 199 -11.52 7.11 -10.80
N THR A 200 -11.77 5.94 -10.23
CA THR A 200 -10.90 4.75 -10.35
C THR A 200 -11.53 3.66 -11.23
N GLU A 201 -10.69 2.82 -11.81
CA GLU A 201 -11.10 1.64 -12.56
C GLU A 201 -10.19 0.46 -12.26
N ILE A 202 -10.71 -0.69 -11.78
CA ILE A 202 -9.88 -1.87 -11.57
C ILE A 202 -9.42 -2.46 -12.91
N ILE A 203 -8.17 -2.94 -12.92
CA ILE A 203 -7.54 -3.54 -14.11
C ILE A 203 -7.69 -5.06 -14.06
N ASN A 204 -7.18 -5.69 -13.00
CA ASN A 204 -7.16 -7.14 -12.87
C ASN A 204 -8.34 -7.69 -12.05
N GLU A 205 -8.83 -8.84 -12.43
CA GLU A 205 -10.01 -9.47 -11.86
C GLU A 205 -9.88 -9.88 -10.39
N ASN A 206 -8.65 -10.19 -9.94
CA ASN A 206 -8.34 -10.59 -8.57
C ASN A 206 -7.85 -9.42 -7.70
N CYS A 207 -8.06 -8.17 -8.11
CA CYS A 207 -7.59 -6.99 -7.40
C CYS A 207 -7.99 -6.98 -5.91
N LEU A 208 -9.25 -7.25 -5.60
CA LEU A 208 -9.75 -7.26 -4.23
C LEU A 208 -9.23 -8.46 -3.42
N GLU A 209 -9.08 -9.63 -4.05
CA GLU A 209 -8.44 -10.81 -3.44
C GLU A 209 -6.99 -10.54 -3.06
N GLU A 210 -6.24 -9.88 -3.94
CA GLU A 210 -4.85 -9.50 -3.68
C GLU A 210 -4.74 -8.59 -2.47
N MET A 211 -5.62 -7.60 -2.33
CA MET A 211 -5.65 -6.72 -1.17
C MET A 211 -6.09 -7.48 0.10
N MET A 212 -7.14 -8.28 -0.01
CA MET A 212 -7.70 -9.04 1.12
C MET A 212 -6.70 -10.05 1.66
N GLY A 213 -5.93 -10.72 0.81
CA GLY A 213 -4.94 -11.71 1.23
C GLY A 213 -3.93 -11.17 2.24
N TYR A 214 -3.46 -9.95 2.05
CA TYR A 214 -2.62 -9.27 3.04
C TYR A 214 -3.43 -8.71 4.22
N CYS A 215 -4.60 -8.15 3.95
CA CYS A 215 -5.42 -7.51 4.98
C CYS A 215 -5.97 -8.52 6.01
N LEU A 216 -6.12 -9.80 5.67
CA LEU A 216 -6.53 -10.87 6.61
C LEU A 216 -5.46 -11.19 7.66
N ARG A 217 -4.19 -10.85 7.42
CA ARG A 217 -3.11 -11.08 8.40
C ARG A 217 -3.33 -10.21 9.64
N ASN A 218 -3.18 -10.78 10.83
CA ASN A 218 -3.48 -10.09 12.09
C ASN A 218 -2.70 -8.80 12.29
N GLU A 219 -1.46 -8.77 11.84
CA GLU A 219 -0.56 -7.62 11.96
C GLU A 219 -0.79 -6.52 10.93
N VAL A 220 -1.57 -6.77 9.86
CA VAL A 220 -1.83 -5.78 8.80
C VAL A 220 -3.10 -4.99 9.10
N GLY A 221 -3.01 -3.68 9.14
CA GLY A 221 -4.14 -2.77 9.35
C GLY A 221 -4.72 -2.20 8.06
N ALA A 222 -3.86 -1.94 7.07
CA ALA A 222 -4.30 -1.43 5.77
C ALA A 222 -3.42 -1.92 4.61
N VAL A 223 -4.04 -2.01 3.42
CA VAL A 223 -3.39 -2.40 2.17
C VAL A 223 -3.74 -1.40 1.08
N GLY A 224 -2.73 -0.85 0.41
CA GLY A 224 -2.89 0.02 -0.76
C GLY A 224 -2.57 -0.70 -2.05
N ALA A 225 -3.26 -0.32 -3.10
CA ALA A 225 -3.07 -0.84 -4.46
C ALA A 225 -2.00 -0.05 -5.23
N ARG A 226 -1.56 -0.58 -6.36
CA ARG A 226 -0.79 0.16 -7.36
C ARG A 226 -1.74 0.94 -8.27
N LEU A 227 -1.50 2.25 -8.39
CA LEU A 227 -2.33 3.10 -9.24
C LEU A 227 -1.54 3.61 -10.44
N TYR A 228 -2.24 3.74 -11.55
CA TYR A 228 -1.73 4.28 -12.81
C TYR A 228 -2.50 5.52 -13.23
N TYR A 229 -1.80 6.43 -13.89
CA TYR A 229 -2.43 7.47 -14.70
C TYR A 229 -3.10 6.88 -15.94
N GLU A 230 -3.92 7.68 -16.62
CA GLU A 230 -4.60 7.28 -17.85
C GLU A 230 -3.64 6.84 -18.97
N ASP A 231 -2.44 7.39 -19.01
CA ASP A 231 -1.38 7.04 -19.96
C ASP A 231 -0.62 5.74 -19.60
N GLY A 232 -0.99 5.10 -18.49
CA GLY A 232 -0.38 3.85 -18.02
C GLY A 232 0.92 4.05 -17.23
N THR A 233 1.35 5.27 -16.96
CA THR A 233 2.48 5.50 -16.06
C THR A 233 2.08 5.36 -14.60
N ILE A 234 3.05 5.07 -13.72
CA ILE A 234 2.83 4.87 -12.29
C ILE A 234 2.39 6.17 -11.65
N GLN A 235 1.26 6.15 -10.95
CA GLN A 235 0.80 7.24 -10.10
C GLN A 235 1.13 6.99 -8.63
N HIS A 236 0.92 5.76 -8.15
CA HIS A 236 1.17 5.36 -6.78
C HIS A 236 1.82 3.98 -6.68
N ALA A 237 2.95 3.93 -5.98
CA ALA A 237 3.64 2.70 -5.59
C ALA A 237 4.21 2.80 -4.16
N GLY A 238 3.40 3.35 -3.24
CA GLY A 238 3.75 3.64 -1.86
C GLY A 238 4.11 5.09 -1.62
N VAL A 239 4.19 5.47 -0.37
CA VAL A 239 4.51 6.83 0.10
C VAL A 239 5.71 6.79 1.04
N ILE A 240 6.62 7.74 0.90
CA ILE A 240 7.72 7.99 1.83
C ILE A 240 7.43 9.27 2.62
N VAL A 241 7.46 9.17 3.94
CA VAL A 241 7.32 10.30 4.85
C VAL A 241 8.64 11.07 4.92
N GLY A 242 8.55 12.40 4.80
CA GLY A 242 9.71 13.30 4.72
C GLY A 242 10.13 13.62 3.28
N LEU A 243 9.64 12.92 2.27
CA LEU A 243 9.93 13.22 0.87
C LEU A 243 9.41 14.64 0.54
N GLN A 244 10.28 15.47 -0.06
CA GLN A 244 10.01 16.89 -0.37
C GLN A 244 9.52 17.70 0.84
N GLY A 245 9.96 17.32 2.04
CA GLY A 245 9.71 18.03 3.29
C GLY A 245 8.44 17.60 4.05
N VAL A 246 7.51 16.86 3.43
CA VAL A 246 6.29 16.38 4.11
C VAL A 246 6.10 14.88 3.89
N ALA A 247 5.67 14.50 2.72
CA ALA A 247 5.53 13.12 2.26
C ALA A 247 5.21 13.13 0.76
N GLY A 248 5.59 12.08 0.05
CA GLY A 248 5.34 12.01 -1.37
C GLY A 248 5.26 10.59 -1.91
N HIS A 249 4.56 10.46 -3.03
CA HIS A 249 4.51 9.24 -3.81
C HIS A 249 5.85 8.97 -4.46
N VAL A 250 6.24 7.70 -4.50
CA VAL A 250 7.49 7.30 -5.15
C VAL A 250 7.23 6.67 -6.51
N PHE A 251 8.24 6.75 -7.40
CA PHE A 251 8.20 6.21 -8.76
C PHE A 251 7.15 6.81 -9.69
N THR A 252 6.54 7.94 -9.31
CA THR A 252 5.52 8.64 -10.10
C THR A 252 6.03 9.00 -11.49
N GLY A 253 5.22 8.73 -12.52
CA GLY A 253 5.53 9.00 -13.92
C GLY A 253 6.45 7.98 -14.59
N LEU A 254 6.91 6.94 -13.88
CA LEU A 254 7.69 5.87 -14.49
C LEU A 254 6.78 4.89 -15.25
N PRO A 255 7.32 4.21 -16.30
CA PRO A 255 6.60 3.15 -16.99
C PRO A 255 6.16 2.03 -16.04
N HIS A 256 4.99 1.43 -16.30
CA HIS A 256 4.37 0.40 -15.46
C HIS A 256 5.24 -0.85 -15.23
N ASP A 257 6.12 -1.18 -16.18
CA ASP A 257 7.00 -2.36 -16.13
C ASP A 257 8.34 -2.10 -15.43
N THR A 258 8.56 -0.87 -14.96
CA THR A 258 9.77 -0.51 -14.20
C THR A 258 9.80 -1.25 -12.87
N PRO A 259 10.87 -2.00 -12.53
CA PRO A 259 10.96 -2.68 -11.24
C PRO A 259 11.17 -1.70 -10.06
N GLY A 260 11.69 -0.51 -10.33
CA GLY A 260 12.06 0.48 -9.33
C GLY A 260 13.30 0.08 -8.52
N TYR A 261 13.61 0.87 -7.51
CA TYR A 261 14.75 0.62 -6.62
C TYR A 261 14.57 -0.70 -5.87
N PHE A 262 15.47 -1.66 -6.12
CA PHE A 262 15.43 -3.03 -5.55
C PHE A 262 14.08 -3.75 -5.71
N GLY A 263 13.40 -3.54 -6.81
CA GLY A 263 12.12 -4.20 -7.10
C GLY A 263 10.91 -3.61 -6.35
N ARG A 264 11.03 -2.48 -5.66
CA ARG A 264 9.96 -1.93 -4.80
C ARG A 264 8.65 -1.63 -5.52
N VAL A 265 8.68 -1.41 -6.84
CA VAL A 265 7.45 -1.22 -7.63
C VAL A 265 6.69 -2.54 -7.82
N ILE A 266 7.41 -3.67 -7.90
CA ILE A 266 6.87 -4.96 -8.34
C ILE A 266 6.76 -6.00 -7.22
N ILE A 267 7.13 -5.65 -5.98
CA ILE A 267 7.00 -6.51 -4.80
C ILE A 267 6.02 -5.91 -3.79
N ALA A 268 5.23 -6.77 -3.15
CA ALA A 268 4.47 -6.36 -1.98
C ALA A 268 5.43 -6.13 -0.81
N HIS A 269 5.26 -5.01 -0.11
CA HIS A 269 6.14 -4.67 1.01
C HIS A 269 5.47 -3.71 1.99
N ASP A 270 6.00 -3.70 3.21
CA ASP A 270 5.59 -2.73 4.22
C ASP A 270 6.08 -1.33 3.86
N CYS A 271 5.24 -0.34 4.12
CA CYS A 271 5.55 1.07 3.91
C CYS A 271 4.97 1.94 5.03
N SER A 272 5.33 3.21 5.06
CA SER A 272 4.79 4.13 6.06
C SER A 272 3.36 4.54 5.76
N ALA A 273 3.00 4.70 4.49
CA ALA A 273 1.66 5.05 4.07
C ALA A 273 1.36 4.63 2.63
N VAL A 274 0.07 4.55 2.31
CA VAL A 274 -0.50 4.37 0.99
C VAL A 274 -1.64 5.37 0.80
N THR A 275 -2.03 5.65 -0.44
CA THR A 275 -3.11 6.60 -0.72
C THR A 275 -4.49 6.00 -0.49
N ALA A 276 -5.41 6.79 0.02
CA ALA A 276 -6.82 6.42 0.17
C ALA A 276 -7.63 6.50 -1.15
N ALA A 277 -6.99 6.80 -2.27
CA ALA A 277 -7.63 6.64 -3.59
C ALA A 277 -8.04 5.17 -3.84
N CYS A 278 -7.28 4.19 -3.28
CA CYS A 278 -7.67 2.79 -3.14
C CYS A 278 -6.95 2.17 -1.95
N MET A 279 -7.62 2.09 -0.80
CA MET A 279 -7.06 1.59 0.46
C MET A 279 -8.06 0.66 1.16
N LEU A 280 -7.69 -0.60 1.31
CA LEU A 280 -8.46 -1.57 2.10
C LEU A 280 -7.97 -1.55 3.55
N VAL A 281 -8.89 -1.42 4.50
CA VAL A 281 -8.61 -1.25 5.93
C VAL A 281 -9.44 -2.21 6.77
N LYS A 282 -8.85 -2.83 7.78
CA LYS A 282 -9.62 -3.53 8.82
C LYS A 282 -10.49 -2.57 9.62
N LYS A 283 -11.73 -2.96 9.85
CA LYS A 283 -12.64 -2.25 10.77
C LYS A 283 -12.01 -2.03 12.14
N GLU A 284 -11.43 -3.07 12.73
CA GLU A 284 -10.75 -3.00 14.03
C GLU A 284 -9.63 -1.93 14.04
N ALA A 285 -8.80 -1.87 12.99
CA ALA A 285 -7.74 -0.89 12.88
C ALA A 285 -8.31 0.53 12.73
N PHE A 286 -9.36 0.70 11.90
CA PHE A 286 -10.06 1.96 11.71
C PHE A 286 -10.65 2.49 13.03
N GLU A 287 -11.38 1.64 13.76
CA GLU A 287 -12.01 2.00 15.04
C GLU A 287 -10.98 2.34 16.13
N LYS A 288 -9.89 1.56 16.19
CA LYS A 288 -8.80 1.77 17.17
C LYS A 288 -8.14 3.14 17.06
N VAL A 289 -8.10 3.71 15.85
CA VAL A 289 -7.50 5.03 15.61
C VAL A 289 -8.55 6.15 15.45
N ASN A 290 -9.84 5.86 15.65
CA ASN A 290 -10.97 6.77 15.48
C ASN A 290 -11.05 7.36 14.04
N GLY A 291 -10.77 6.55 13.01
CA GLY A 291 -10.90 6.92 11.62
C GLY A 291 -9.93 8.01 11.16
N PHE A 292 -10.30 8.69 10.07
CA PHE A 292 -9.55 9.84 9.53
C PHE A 292 -9.68 11.07 10.43
N ASP A 293 -8.65 11.93 10.41
CA ASP A 293 -8.66 13.20 11.14
C ASP A 293 -9.35 14.30 10.30
N PRO A 294 -10.54 14.82 10.73
CA PRO A 294 -11.23 15.86 9.97
C PRO A 294 -10.49 17.19 9.87
N ASP A 295 -9.47 17.40 10.69
CA ASP A 295 -8.62 18.57 10.64
C ASP A 295 -7.67 18.56 9.43
N LEU A 296 -7.49 17.40 8.80
CA LEU A 296 -6.82 17.19 7.52
C LEU A 296 -7.90 16.88 6.47
N ALA A 297 -8.51 17.93 5.97
CA ALA A 297 -9.71 17.82 5.14
C ALA A 297 -9.44 17.27 3.73
N VAL A 298 -8.25 17.50 3.19
CA VAL A 298 -7.90 17.20 1.79
C VAL A 298 -6.52 16.60 1.65
N ALA A 299 -5.45 17.28 2.08
CA ALA A 299 -4.08 16.80 1.93
C ALA A 299 -3.62 16.03 3.16
N PHE A 300 -2.78 15.02 2.93
CA PHE A 300 -2.11 14.21 3.96
C PHE A 300 -3.03 13.44 4.91
N ASN A 301 -4.33 13.43 4.67
CA ASN A 301 -5.30 12.71 5.50
C ASN A 301 -5.08 11.20 5.49
N ASP A 302 -4.77 10.63 4.34
CA ASP A 302 -4.45 9.23 4.13
C ASP A 302 -3.11 8.85 4.78
N ILE A 303 -2.12 9.75 4.69
CA ILE A 303 -0.81 9.55 5.31
C ILE A 303 -0.94 9.62 6.83
N ASP A 304 -1.63 10.62 7.37
CA ASP A 304 -1.95 10.73 8.80
C ASP A 304 -2.65 9.47 9.30
N PHE A 305 -3.65 9.01 8.57
CA PHE A 305 -4.42 7.82 8.92
C PHE A 305 -3.55 6.56 8.96
N CYS A 306 -2.68 6.36 7.94
CA CYS A 306 -1.72 5.27 7.93
C CYS A 306 -0.75 5.34 9.11
N LEU A 307 -0.23 6.53 9.44
CA LEU A 307 0.68 6.71 10.56
C LEU A 307 0.00 6.39 11.91
N LYS A 308 -1.26 6.80 12.10
CA LYS A 308 -2.07 6.43 13.28
C LYS A 308 -2.23 4.90 13.40
N ILE A 309 -2.54 4.22 12.28
CA ILE A 309 -2.66 2.76 12.23
C ILE A 309 -1.33 2.11 12.63
N ARG A 310 -0.21 2.64 12.17
CA ARG A 310 1.13 2.16 12.55
C ARG A 310 1.44 2.38 14.04
N GLU A 311 1.12 3.54 14.59
CA GLU A 311 1.27 3.79 16.05
C GLU A 311 0.38 2.85 16.87
N ALA A 312 -0.76 2.45 16.35
CA ALA A 312 -1.62 1.43 16.95
C ALA A 312 -1.05 0.00 16.86
N GLY A 313 0.12 -0.19 16.22
CA GLY A 313 0.85 -1.45 16.16
C GLY A 313 0.58 -2.32 14.92
N TYR A 314 -0.11 -1.79 13.92
CA TYR A 314 -0.35 -2.48 12.66
C TYR A 314 0.66 -2.11 11.57
N LEU A 315 0.77 -2.96 10.57
CA LEU A 315 1.53 -2.73 9.34
C LEU A 315 0.63 -2.09 8.26
N ILE A 316 1.25 -1.31 7.39
CA ILE A 316 0.67 -0.82 6.14
C ILE A 316 1.40 -1.51 5.00
N VAL A 317 0.67 -2.15 4.10
CA VAL A 317 1.23 -2.90 2.98
C VAL A 317 0.89 -2.22 1.66
N TYR A 318 1.89 -2.01 0.81
CA TYR A 318 1.69 -1.75 -0.61
C TYR A 318 1.67 -3.08 -1.36
N ASN A 319 0.61 -3.32 -2.16
CA ASN A 319 0.52 -4.52 -3.00
C ASN A 319 0.46 -4.17 -4.49
N PRO A 320 1.52 -4.48 -5.27
CA PRO A 320 1.60 -4.16 -6.69
C PRO A 320 0.69 -5.02 -7.58
N TYR A 321 0.11 -6.09 -7.05
CA TYR A 321 -0.75 -7.02 -7.78
C TYR A 321 -2.23 -6.65 -7.70
N ALA A 322 -2.59 -5.64 -6.92
CA ALA A 322 -3.86 -4.94 -6.98
C ALA A 322 -3.67 -3.70 -7.84
N GLU A 323 -4.24 -3.69 -9.05
CA GLU A 323 -3.94 -2.67 -10.06
C GLU A 323 -5.20 -1.92 -10.49
N LEU A 324 -5.12 -0.58 -10.46
CA LEU A 324 -6.21 0.30 -10.89
C LEU A 324 -5.66 1.46 -11.72
N TYR A 325 -6.48 1.97 -12.64
CA TYR A 325 -6.35 3.35 -13.12
C TYR A 325 -6.98 4.30 -12.10
N HIS A 326 -6.40 5.49 -11.95
CA HIS A 326 -6.96 6.59 -11.19
C HIS A 326 -6.86 7.86 -12.03
N TYR A 327 -7.99 8.32 -12.52
CA TYR A 327 -8.12 9.39 -13.52
C TYR A 327 -8.04 10.80 -12.94
N GLU A 328 -7.30 10.99 -11.89
CA GLU A 328 -7.07 12.12 -10.98
C GLU A 328 -7.50 13.51 -11.48
N SER A 329 -7.93 14.37 -10.55
CA SER A 329 -8.17 15.81 -10.72
C SER A 329 -9.40 16.23 -11.54
N LYS A 330 -10.28 15.30 -11.95
CA LYS A 330 -11.49 15.68 -12.70
C LYS A 330 -12.49 16.47 -11.86
N SER A 331 -12.66 16.08 -10.59
CA SER A 331 -13.65 16.70 -9.69
C SER A 331 -13.11 17.85 -8.86
N ARG A 332 -11.84 17.83 -8.45
CA ARG A 332 -11.25 18.79 -7.49
C ARG A 332 -10.45 19.93 -8.15
N GLY A 333 -9.79 19.65 -9.27
CA GLY A 333 -8.84 20.56 -9.91
C GLY A 333 -7.57 20.78 -9.07
N MET A 334 -6.68 21.65 -9.56
CA MET A 334 -5.39 21.98 -8.92
C MET A 334 -5.55 22.90 -7.70
N GLU A 335 -4.52 22.98 -6.84
CA GLU A 335 -4.38 23.96 -5.75
C GLU A 335 -4.01 25.35 -6.31
N ASP A 336 -4.93 25.97 -7.07
CA ASP A 336 -4.69 27.11 -7.98
C ASP A 336 -5.23 28.45 -7.48
N ASN A 337 -5.89 28.48 -6.32
CA ASN A 337 -6.41 29.73 -5.76
C ASN A 337 -5.98 29.94 -4.30
N GLU A 338 -6.04 31.22 -3.85
CA GLU A 338 -5.55 31.64 -2.54
C GLU A 338 -6.20 30.86 -1.37
N LYS A 339 -7.51 30.55 -1.44
CA LYS A 339 -8.22 29.78 -0.41
C LYS A 339 -7.68 28.35 -0.31
N LYS A 340 -7.47 27.68 -1.45
CA LYS A 340 -6.93 26.31 -1.53
C LYS A 340 -5.48 26.28 -1.04
N ILE A 341 -4.65 27.23 -1.49
CA ILE A 341 -3.24 27.37 -1.05
C ILE A 341 -3.15 27.57 0.46
N LYS A 342 -3.97 28.48 1.03
CA LYS A 342 -4.00 28.73 2.48
C LYS A 342 -4.40 27.48 3.26
N ARG A 343 -5.42 26.74 2.80
CA ARG A 343 -5.82 25.47 3.40
C ARG A 343 -4.64 24.47 3.36
N PHE A 344 -4.05 24.26 2.18
CA PHE A 344 -2.93 23.32 1.99
C PHE A 344 -1.73 23.64 2.91
N MET A 345 -1.34 24.92 3.01
CA MET A 345 -0.29 25.33 3.95
C MET A 345 -0.68 25.11 5.42
N GLY A 346 -1.96 25.26 5.75
CA GLY A 346 -2.48 24.95 7.08
C GLY A 346 -2.42 23.44 7.38
N GLU A 347 -2.74 22.58 6.42
CA GLU A 347 -2.65 21.13 6.53
C GLU A 347 -1.18 20.66 6.66
N ILE A 348 -0.25 21.24 5.88
CA ILE A 348 1.20 21.01 6.04
C ILE A 348 1.63 21.32 7.48
N LYS A 349 1.26 22.48 8.00
CA LYS A 349 1.62 22.89 9.36
C LYS A 349 1.10 21.88 10.39
N LYS A 350 -0.18 21.49 10.31
CA LYS A 350 -0.79 20.51 11.22
C LYS A 350 -0.08 19.15 11.14
N PHE A 351 0.23 18.71 9.91
CA PHE A 351 0.94 17.44 9.71
C PHE A 351 2.34 17.49 10.34
N HIS A 352 3.10 18.58 10.15
CA HIS A 352 4.41 18.77 10.76
C HIS A 352 4.35 18.78 12.29
N GLU A 353 3.37 19.48 12.88
CA GLU A 353 3.19 19.53 14.33
C GLU A 353 2.86 18.16 14.91
N LYS A 354 2.00 17.40 14.24
CA LYS A 354 1.55 16.08 14.69
C LYS A 354 2.61 14.99 14.51
N TRP A 355 3.34 15.01 13.40
CA TRP A 355 4.25 13.95 12.98
C TRP A 355 5.73 14.39 13.01
N PHE A 356 6.06 15.35 13.89
CA PHE A 356 7.41 15.88 14.02
C PHE A 356 8.46 14.77 14.19
N ASP A 357 8.20 13.78 15.03
CA ASP A 357 9.16 12.74 15.37
C ASP A 357 9.56 11.88 14.17
N ILE A 358 8.60 11.46 13.33
CA ILE A 358 8.91 10.67 12.13
C ILE A 358 9.59 11.53 11.06
N LEU A 359 9.18 12.79 10.91
CA LEU A 359 9.82 13.72 9.98
C LEU A 359 11.27 13.99 10.39
N TYR A 360 11.55 14.15 11.69
CA TYR A 360 12.88 14.39 12.23
C TYR A 360 13.76 13.13 12.16
N ASN A 361 13.27 11.98 12.62
CA ASN A 361 14.02 10.72 12.67
C ASN A 361 14.12 10.03 11.30
N GLY A 362 13.20 10.34 10.39
CA GLY A 362 13.07 9.76 9.05
C GLY A 362 12.15 8.54 9.01
N ASP A 363 11.65 8.26 7.81
CA ASP A 363 10.79 7.12 7.52
C ASP A 363 11.53 5.79 7.78
N PRO A 364 11.00 4.89 8.62
CA PRO A 364 11.69 3.64 8.97
C PRO A 364 11.79 2.65 7.79
N TYR A 365 11.01 2.83 6.74
CA TYR A 365 11.07 2.02 5.52
C TYR A 365 11.93 2.65 4.41
N TYR A 366 12.59 3.79 4.70
CA TYR A 366 13.43 4.49 3.74
C TYR A 366 14.87 4.60 4.27
N ASN A 367 15.84 4.19 3.42
CA ASN A 367 17.25 4.19 3.83
C ASN A 367 17.75 5.64 4.07
N PRO A 368 18.32 5.95 5.24
CA PRO A 368 18.78 7.30 5.56
C PRO A 368 19.91 7.83 4.68
N ASN A 369 20.54 6.98 3.88
CA ASN A 369 21.58 7.39 2.93
C ASN A 369 21.00 7.84 1.56
N LEU A 370 19.69 7.68 1.35
CA LEU A 370 19.02 8.13 0.13
C LEU A 370 18.47 9.55 0.28
N THR A 371 18.31 10.24 -0.86
CA THR A 371 17.78 11.61 -0.88
C THR A 371 16.28 11.64 -0.59
N LEU A 372 15.82 12.67 0.12
CA LEU A 372 14.41 13.01 0.29
C LEU A 372 13.99 14.20 -0.58
N LEU A 373 14.87 14.70 -1.43
CA LEU A 373 14.56 15.84 -2.31
C LEU A 373 13.80 15.41 -3.57
N GLU A 374 14.07 14.19 -4.02
CA GLU A 374 13.50 13.60 -5.24
C GLU A 374 13.00 12.18 -4.98
N ASN A 375 12.09 11.70 -5.82
CA ASN A 375 11.44 10.39 -5.68
C ASN A 375 12.18 9.24 -6.42
N ASN A 376 13.47 9.43 -6.71
CA ASN A 376 14.28 8.54 -7.57
C ASN A 376 15.17 7.56 -6.80
N PHE A 377 15.20 7.62 -5.45
CA PHE A 377 16.06 6.80 -4.59
C PHE A 377 17.56 6.98 -4.80
N ASP A 378 18.00 8.12 -5.31
CA ASP A 378 19.42 8.44 -5.44
C ASP A 378 20.09 8.60 -4.07
N LEU A 379 21.43 8.47 -4.08
CA LEU A 379 22.21 8.70 -2.87
C LEU A 379 22.10 10.17 -2.42
N ARG A 380 21.94 10.35 -1.13
CA ARG A 380 21.94 11.69 -0.53
C ARG A 380 23.32 12.34 -0.69
N HIS A 381 23.35 13.55 -1.23
CA HIS A 381 24.59 14.30 -1.30
C HIS A 381 25.11 14.60 0.13
N PRO A 382 26.42 14.44 0.43
CA PRO A 382 26.97 14.64 1.77
C PRO A 382 26.72 16.03 2.38
N CYS A 383 26.51 17.05 1.53
CA CYS A 383 26.20 18.42 1.97
C CYS A 383 24.73 18.62 2.36
N ASN A 384 23.83 17.70 2.02
CA ASN A 384 22.42 17.80 2.36
C ASN A 384 22.21 17.17 3.75
N LYS A 385 22.19 18.00 4.78
CA LYS A 385 21.74 17.55 6.10
C LYS A 385 20.26 17.16 6.03
N ARG A 386 19.83 16.17 6.84
CA ARG A 386 18.41 16.00 7.13
C ARG A 386 17.91 17.31 7.71
N VAL A 387 16.86 17.86 7.11
CA VAL A 387 16.22 19.11 7.61
C VAL A 387 15.40 18.74 8.83
#